data_cca998211c1134fb7ee51a67695b95d5
#
_entry.id   cca998211c1134fb7ee51a67695b95d5
#
_cell.length_a   1.000
_cell.length_b   1.000
_cell.length_c   1.000
_cell.angle_alpha   90.00
_cell.angle_beta   90.00
_cell.angle_gamma   90.00
#
_symmetry.space_group_name_H-M   'P 1'
#
loop_
_entity.id
_entity.type
_entity.pdbx_description
1 polymer ?
#
loop_
_entity_poly.entity_id
_entity_poly.type
_entity_poly.pdbx_seq_one_letter_code
_entity_poly.pdbx_strand_id
1 'polypeptide(L)'
;MVARRQNAVSISVLTLAEALFGARKKKSARLESLVEMFRELFPVVPWSVEAADAYAHIRTQLEATGNPIGEMDMLIAASAIAGGYVLVTNNVRHFRRVQGLTVENWAAARR
;
A
#
# COMPACT_ATOMS: atom_id res chain seq x y z
N MET A 1 5.91 0.00 1.11
CA MET A 1 4.77 -0.79 1.67
C MET A 1 4.60 -2.08 0.88
N VAL A 2 4.31 -3.14 1.58
CA VAL A 2 3.97 -4.41 0.96
C VAL A 2 2.65 -4.90 1.51
N ALA A 3 2.04 -5.89 0.85
CA ALA A 3 0.82 -6.52 1.32
C ALA A 3 1.11 -8.01 1.53
N ARG A 4 0.52 -8.59 2.56
CA ARG A 4 0.62 -10.03 2.77
C ARG A 4 -0.75 -10.66 2.98
N ARG A 5 -0.87 -11.90 2.51
CA ARG A 5 -2.02 -12.74 2.76
C ARG A 5 -1.47 -14.12 3.10
N GLN A 6 -1.73 -14.57 4.34
CA GLN A 6 -1.04 -15.73 4.93
C GLN A 6 0.48 -15.49 4.91
N ASN A 7 1.27 -16.35 4.28
CA ASN A 7 2.71 -16.21 4.19
C ASN A 7 3.18 -15.61 2.85
N ALA A 8 2.25 -15.24 1.98
CA ALA A 8 2.57 -14.71 0.67
C ALA A 8 2.62 -13.17 0.71
N VAL A 9 3.71 -12.61 0.22
CA VAL A 9 3.93 -11.17 0.14
C VAL A 9 3.76 -10.71 -1.30
N SER A 10 3.12 -9.57 -1.48
CA SER A 10 2.93 -8.95 -2.78
C SER A 10 3.07 -7.44 -2.67
N ILE A 11 3.14 -6.75 -3.80
CA ILE A 11 3.11 -5.30 -3.82
C ILE A 11 1.96 -4.82 -4.71
N SER A 12 1.32 -3.74 -4.30
CA SER A 12 0.32 -3.08 -5.14
C SER A 12 1.02 -2.43 -6.34
N VAL A 13 0.37 -2.45 -7.50
CA VAL A 13 0.86 -1.72 -8.68
C VAL A 13 1.02 -0.23 -8.38
N LEU A 14 0.22 0.31 -7.45
CA LEU A 14 0.33 1.71 -7.01
C LEU A 14 1.60 1.95 -6.20
N THR A 15 1.96 1.01 -5.32
CA THR A 15 3.21 1.07 -4.56
C THR A 15 4.40 1.00 -5.52
N LEU A 16 4.32 0.12 -6.52
CA LEU A 16 5.34 0.03 -7.55
C LEU A 16 5.49 1.35 -8.30
N ALA A 17 4.37 1.98 -8.67
CA ALA A 17 4.38 3.26 -9.37
C ALA A 17 5.07 4.35 -8.55
N GLU A 18 4.77 4.43 -7.25
CA GLU A 18 5.42 5.39 -6.35
C GLU A 18 6.92 5.14 -6.23
N ALA A 19 7.30 3.88 -6.11
CA ALA A 19 8.71 3.51 -5.99
C ALA A 19 9.49 3.85 -7.26
N LEU A 20 8.91 3.58 -8.43
CA LEU A 20 9.51 3.93 -9.72
C LEU A 20 9.67 5.44 -9.87
N PHE A 21 8.62 6.19 -9.52
CA PHE A 21 8.68 7.65 -9.56
C PHE A 21 9.78 8.18 -8.64
N GLY A 22 9.84 7.71 -7.41
CA GLY A 22 10.84 8.14 -6.43
C GLY A 22 12.27 7.88 -6.92
N ALA A 23 12.51 6.70 -7.50
CA ALA A 23 13.83 6.34 -8.02
C ALA A 23 14.24 7.24 -9.19
N ARG A 24 13.30 7.51 -10.10
CA ARG A 24 13.57 8.35 -11.28
C ARG A 24 13.75 9.80 -10.90
N LYS A 25 12.96 10.31 -9.97
CA LYS A 25 13.08 11.68 -9.48
C LYS A 25 14.45 11.93 -8.86
N LYS A 26 14.98 10.97 -8.12
CA LYS A 26 16.31 11.04 -7.51
C LYS A 26 17.43 10.70 -8.47
N LYS A 27 17.11 10.25 -9.68
CA LYS A 27 18.10 9.81 -10.68
C LYS A 27 19.08 8.80 -10.10
N SER A 28 18.57 7.90 -9.27
CA SER A 28 19.38 6.92 -8.55
C SER A 28 19.32 5.56 -9.23
N ALA A 29 20.42 5.17 -9.86
CA ALA A 29 20.54 3.83 -10.46
C ALA A 29 20.39 2.73 -9.41
N ARG A 30 20.87 2.99 -8.19
CA ARG A 30 20.74 2.05 -7.07
C ARG A 30 19.29 1.80 -6.71
N LEU A 31 18.50 2.87 -6.59
CA LEU A 31 17.08 2.74 -6.26
C LEU A 31 16.30 2.06 -7.39
N GLU A 32 16.61 2.37 -8.64
CA GLU A 32 15.98 1.70 -9.77
C GLU A 32 16.27 0.20 -9.77
N SER A 33 17.50 -0.18 -9.47
CA SER A 33 17.87 -1.59 -9.36
C SER A 33 17.13 -2.30 -8.22
N LEU A 34 16.96 -1.63 -7.09
CA LEU A 34 16.21 -2.18 -5.96
C LEU A 34 14.73 -2.39 -6.32
N VAL A 35 14.13 -1.42 -7.01
CA VAL A 35 12.73 -1.54 -7.45
C VAL A 35 12.56 -2.72 -8.41
N GLU A 36 13.48 -2.87 -9.37
CA GLU A 36 13.43 -4.00 -10.29
C GLU A 36 13.60 -5.34 -9.57
N MET A 37 14.45 -5.40 -8.55
CA MET A 37 14.62 -6.60 -7.74
C MET A 37 13.31 -6.96 -7.02
N PHE A 38 12.65 -5.99 -6.40
CA PHE A 38 11.35 -6.21 -5.75
C PHE A 38 10.31 -6.68 -6.74
N ARG A 39 10.30 -6.08 -7.92
CA ARG A 39 9.36 -6.43 -8.98
C ARG A 39 9.52 -7.87 -9.46
N GLU A 40 10.74 -8.38 -9.45
CA GLU A 40 11.02 -9.77 -9.80
C GLU A 40 10.69 -10.74 -8.68
N LEU A 41 10.92 -10.34 -7.43
CA LEU A 41 10.76 -11.22 -6.28
C LEU A 41 9.30 -11.35 -5.82
N PHE A 42 8.49 -10.33 -6.00
CA PHE A 42 7.13 -10.30 -5.47
C PHE A 42 6.09 -10.10 -6.57
N PRO A 43 4.95 -10.79 -6.49
CA PRO A 43 3.84 -10.52 -7.38
C PRO A 43 3.38 -9.07 -7.26
N VAL A 44 3.01 -8.47 -8.38
CA VAL A 44 2.43 -7.13 -8.43
C VAL A 44 0.92 -7.28 -8.60
N VAL A 45 0.17 -6.73 -7.64
CA VAL A 45 -1.29 -6.82 -7.63
C VAL A 45 -1.88 -5.62 -8.35
N PRO A 46 -2.68 -5.84 -9.40
CA PRO A 46 -3.33 -4.73 -10.11
C PRO A 46 -4.43 -4.11 -9.26
N TRP A 47 -4.78 -2.85 -9.56
CA TRP A 47 -5.88 -2.18 -8.91
C TRP A 47 -7.20 -2.63 -9.55
N SER A 48 -8.06 -3.26 -8.77
CA SER A 48 -9.25 -3.96 -9.26
C SER A 48 -10.52 -3.12 -9.19
N VAL A 49 -11.59 -3.65 -9.79
CA VAL A 49 -12.92 -3.05 -9.67
C VAL A 49 -13.39 -3.06 -8.22
N GLU A 50 -13.08 -4.15 -7.50
CA GLU A 50 -13.41 -4.27 -6.08
C GLU A 50 -12.67 -3.22 -5.26
N ALA A 51 -11.46 -2.87 -5.65
CA ALA A 51 -10.71 -1.79 -5.01
C ALA A 51 -11.38 -0.42 -5.23
N ALA A 52 -12.00 -0.21 -6.39
CA ALA A 52 -12.74 1.03 -6.65
C ALA A 52 -13.90 1.20 -5.66
N ASP A 53 -14.63 0.13 -5.38
CA ASP A 53 -15.73 0.14 -4.44
C ASP A 53 -15.22 0.40 -3.01
N ALA A 54 -14.16 -0.28 -2.61
CA ALA A 54 -13.52 -0.06 -1.31
C ALA A 54 -13.02 1.37 -1.17
N TYR A 55 -12.44 1.93 -2.22
CA TYR A 55 -11.94 3.31 -2.23
C TYR A 55 -13.07 4.31 -1.96
N ALA A 56 -14.19 4.15 -2.65
CA ALA A 56 -15.33 5.04 -2.47
C ALA A 56 -15.82 5.02 -1.03
N HIS A 57 -15.87 3.85 -0.43
CA HIS A 57 -16.29 3.67 0.96
C HIS A 57 -15.29 4.33 1.94
N ILE A 58 -14.00 4.07 1.76
CA ILE A 58 -12.92 4.63 2.60
C ILE A 58 -12.96 6.16 2.54
N ARG A 59 -12.98 6.72 1.35
CA ARG A 59 -12.93 8.16 1.17
C ARG A 59 -14.14 8.85 1.77
N THR A 60 -15.33 8.31 1.54
CA THR A 60 -16.56 8.85 2.10
C THR A 60 -16.47 8.90 3.63
N GLN A 61 -15.99 7.83 4.24
CA GLN A 61 -15.88 7.71 5.68
C GLN A 61 -14.85 8.68 6.26
N LEU A 62 -13.68 8.77 5.66
CA LEU A 62 -12.61 9.64 6.13
C LEU A 62 -12.98 11.12 5.99
N GLU A 63 -13.65 11.49 4.91
CA GLU A 63 -14.13 12.85 4.74
C GLU A 63 -15.21 13.20 5.77
N ALA A 64 -16.11 12.26 6.05
CA ALA A 64 -17.18 12.47 7.03
C ALA A 64 -16.64 12.65 8.46
N THR A 65 -15.53 12.00 8.80
CA THR A 65 -14.92 12.10 10.14
C THR A 65 -13.88 13.20 10.25
N GLY A 66 -13.56 13.89 9.15
CA GLY A 66 -12.55 14.93 9.13
C GLY A 66 -11.12 14.42 9.30
N ASN A 67 -10.87 13.15 8.99
CA ASN A 67 -9.55 12.52 9.13
C ASN A 67 -8.98 12.09 7.78
N PRO A 68 -8.73 13.02 6.84
CA PRO A 68 -8.23 12.65 5.54
C PRO A 68 -6.82 12.06 5.62
N ILE A 69 -6.53 11.15 4.70
CA ILE A 69 -5.18 10.69 4.41
C ILE A 69 -4.91 10.99 2.94
N GLY A 70 -3.65 10.86 2.50
CA GLY A 70 -3.30 11.14 1.12
C GLY A 70 -4.10 10.27 0.15
N GLU A 71 -4.38 10.79 -1.03
CA GLU A 71 -5.18 10.08 -2.04
C GLU A 71 -4.53 8.76 -2.45
N MET A 72 -3.22 8.78 -2.71
CA MET A 72 -2.49 7.55 -3.06
C MET A 72 -2.60 6.51 -1.95
N ASP A 73 -2.51 6.94 -0.69
CA ASP A 73 -2.63 6.03 0.45
C ASP A 73 -4.03 5.42 0.55
N MET A 74 -5.06 6.19 0.23
CA MET A 74 -6.43 5.66 0.16
C MET A 74 -6.57 4.60 -0.92
N LEU A 75 -5.94 4.82 -2.08
CA LEU A 75 -5.95 3.87 -3.18
C LEU A 75 -5.23 2.57 -2.80
N ILE A 76 -4.10 2.67 -2.13
CA ILE A 76 -3.34 1.50 -1.66
C ILE A 76 -4.12 0.74 -0.59
N ALA A 77 -4.72 1.45 0.36
CA ALA A 77 -5.56 0.83 1.39
C ALA A 77 -6.76 0.10 0.78
N ALA A 78 -7.38 0.69 -0.22
CA ALA A 78 -8.51 0.09 -0.93
C ALA A 78 -8.11 -1.23 -1.62
N SER A 79 -6.93 -1.25 -2.23
CA SER A 79 -6.38 -2.45 -2.85
C SER A 79 -6.19 -3.57 -1.82
N ALA A 80 -5.65 -3.23 -0.66
CA ALA A 80 -5.41 -4.20 0.42
C ALA A 80 -6.73 -4.77 0.95
N ILE A 81 -7.72 -3.91 1.20
CA ILE A 81 -9.04 -4.36 1.68
C ILE A 81 -9.71 -5.26 0.65
N ALA A 82 -9.72 -4.84 -0.61
CA ALA A 82 -10.38 -5.60 -1.68
C ALA A 82 -9.79 -6.99 -1.85
N GLY A 83 -8.48 -7.12 -1.66
CA GLY A 83 -7.79 -8.41 -1.81
C GLY A 83 -7.70 -9.23 -0.53
N GLY A 84 -8.19 -8.71 0.60
CA GLY A 84 -8.06 -9.39 1.88
C GLY A 84 -6.63 -9.46 2.39
N TYR A 85 -5.81 -8.46 2.09
CA TYR A 85 -4.42 -8.41 2.50
C TYR A 85 -4.23 -7.61 3.80
N VAL A 86 -3.19 -7.97 4.53
CA VAL A 86 -2.65 -7.14 5.59
C VAL A 86 -1.67 -6.15 4.95
N LEU A 87 -1.82 -4.87 5.24
CA LEU A 87 -0.91 -3.85 4.75
C LEU A 87 0.28 -3.73 5.71
N VAL A 88 1.48 -3.88 5.18
CA VAL A 88 2.71 -3.75 5.98
C VAL A 88 3.35 -2.41 5.66
N THR A 89 3.44 -1.55 6.65
CA THR A 89 3.92 -0.18 6.47
C THR A 89 4.57 0.34 7.76
N ASN A 90 5.49 1.27 7.63
CA ASN A 90 6.03 2.00 8.77
C ASN A 90 5.05 3.05 9.29
N ASN A 91 4.07 3.43 8.49
CA ASN A 91 3.11 4.48 8.84
C ASN A 91 1.80 3.91 9.37
N VAL A 92 1.90 3.05 10.38
CA VAL A 92 0.76 2.36 10.98
C VAL A 92 -0.28 3.34 11.51
N ARG A 93 0.18 4.40 12.18
CA ARG A 93 -0.71 5.41 12.78
C ARG A 93 -1.63 6.07 11.76
N HIS A 94 -1.09 6.35 10.58
CA HIS A 94 -1.80 6.96 9.48
C HIS A 94 -2.88 6.02 8.93
N PHE A 95 -2.50 4.76 8.66
CA PHE A 95 -3.40 3.77 8.06
C PHE A 95 -4.43 3.21 9.04
N ARG A 96 -4.22 3.34 10.35
CA ARG A 96 -5.21 2.92 11.34
C ARG A 96 -6.52 3.71 11.26
N ARG A 97 -6.51 4.85 10.60
CA ARG A 97 -7.72 5.64 10.35
C ARG A 97 -8.68 4.95 9.39
N VAL A 98 -8.20 3.98 8.63
CA VAL A 98 -9.00 3.26 7.65
C VAL A 98 -9.65 2.06 8.32
N GLN A 99 -10.98 2.09 8.45
CA GLN A 99 -11.73 0.98 9.03
C GLN A 99 -11.70 -0.22 8.10
N GLY A 100 -11.58 -1.41 8.68
CA GLY A 100 -11.54 -2.65 7.93
C GLY A 100 -10.17 -3.03 7.39
N LEU A 101 -9.17 -2.16 7.56
CA LEU A 101 -7.81 -2.41 7.12
C LEU A 101 -6.99 -3.00 8.27
N THR A 102 -6.36 -4.14 8.04
CA THR A 102 -5.40 -4.71 8.97
C THR A 102 -4.01 -4.22 8.59
N VAL A 103 -3.30 -3.68 9.59
CA VAL A 103 -2.00 -3.04 9.37
C VAL A 103 -0.96 -3.65 10.29
N GLU A 104 0.24 -3.89 9.74
CA GLU A 104 1.40 -4.37 10.50
C GLU A 104 2.61 -3.48 10.26
N ASN A 105 3.48 -3.41 11.26
CA ASN A 105 4.79 -2.80 11.13
C ASN A 105 5.86 -3.84 11.45
N TRP A 106 6.52 -4.37 10.42
CA TRP A 106 7.55 -5.39 10.62
C TRP A 106 8.78 -4.86 11.34
N ALA A 107 9.08 -3.58 11.19
CA ALA A 107 10.20 -2.98 11.91
C ALA A 107 9.98 -3.00 13.42
N ALA A 108 8.74 -2.72 13.87
CA ALA A 108 8.38 -2.80 15.28
C ALA A 108 8.34 -4.24 15.77
N ALA A 109 7.91 -5.19 14.95
CA ALA A 109 7.81 -6.61 15.29
C ALA A 109 9.15 -7.28 15.51
N ARG A 110 10.25 -6.67 15.06
CA ARG A 110 11.61 -7.19 15.21
C ARG A 110 12.24 -6.90 16.57
N ARG A 111 11.58 -6.11 17.40
CA ARG A 111 12.11 -5.70 18.70
C ARG A 111 11.76 -6.68 19.82
#